data_b9849f3b3714e472f2dbe7c043141238
#
_entry.id   b9849f3b3714e472f2dbe7c043141238
#
_cell.length_a   1.000
_cell.length_b   1.000
_cell.length_c   1.000
_cell.angle_alpha   90.00
_cell.angle_beta   90.00
_cell.angle_gamma   90.00
#
_symmetry.space_group_name_H-M   'P 1'
#
loop_
_entity.id
_entity.type
_entity.pdbx_description
1 polymer ?
#
loop_
_entity_poly.entity_id
_entity_poly.type
_entity_poly.pdbx_seq_one_letter_code
_entity_poly.pdbx_strand_id
1 'polypeptide(L)'
;MKICFYNVTASFIPGGLETYCWEAGRALARRGHEVTIVAGNRGKARHDEVKLMQFPFRVEQDWPDLGTRFRRLMERLSFARHSLGHLVSAGYDAVIVNKPFDFPILWRARRRGLAAQTLFRSGGTDFYLGDRMFSGAVRHWVSASRYNARQIEERYGRAVKVIHNGVDTEVFAPRGRDPELRRSLGAGPDDLLVVSVSRLIGWKGTRVVVEALAGLPQRVRYAVIGEGPEEQNLRAQAERAGVAQRVRFLGRVPHADLPRILSQCDLYVQPSIGEEAFGISVVEAMACGLPVLASDNGGLPEIVVEGETGHLLPPGAVPAWCAAIEAAAAEPLRALGDKARARACAEFTWAANAAKLESLFHGGV
;
A
#
# COMPACT_ATOMS: atom_id res chain seq x y z
N MET A 1 -9.33 22.51 9.80
CA MET A 1 -9.20 21.60 10.96
C MET A 1 -7.73 21.28 11.19
N LYS A 2 -7.37 20.99 12.45
CA LYS A 2 -6.07 20.40 12.79
C LYS A 2 -6.17 18.87 12.81
N ILE A 3 -5.52 18.19 11.89
CA ILE A 3 -5.61 16.74 11.71
C ILE A 3 -4.27 16.09 12.03
N CYS A 4 -4.29 15.07 12.87
CA CYS A 4 -3.11 14.30 13.25
C CYS A 4 -3.17 12.89 12.64
N PHE A 5 -2.14 12.50 11.89
CA PHE A 5 -1.85 11.09 11.60
C PHE A 5 -0.85 10.59 12.64
N TYR A 6 -1.29 9.70 13.51
CA TYR A 6 -0.47 9.13 14.56
C TYR A 6 0.04 7.75 14.13
N ASN A 7 1.29 7.68 13.67
CA ASN A 7 1.89 6.43 13.22
C ASN A 7 3.41 6.45 13.43
N VAL A 8 3.92 5.64 14.36
CA VAL A 8 5.34 5.60 14.72
C VAL A 8 6.26 5.34 13.53
N THR A 9 5.83 4.55 12.54
CA THR A 9 6.65 4.14 11.39
C THR A 9 6.57 5.09 10.19
N ALA A 10 5.69 6.08 10.21
CA ALA A 10 5.35 6.89 9.04
C ALA A 10 6.55 7.57 8.36
N SER A 11 7.59 7.95 9.11
CA SER A 11 8.71 8.73 8.60
C SER A 11 9.92 7.90 8.14
N PHE A 12 9.99 6.60 8.43
CA PHE A 12 11.19 5.81 8.18
C PHE A 12 10.98 4.43 7.55
N ILE A 13 9.78 3.85 7.64
CA ILE A 13 9.47 2.57 6.98
C ILE A 13 8.78 2.84 5.64
N PRO A 14 9.21 2.23 4.53
CA PRO A 14 8.44 2.23 3.29
C PRO A 14 7.32 1.19 3.35
N GLY A 15 6.11 1.60 2.99
CA GLY A 15 4.97 0.68 2.96
C GLY A 15 3.67 1.40 2.60
N GLY A 16 2.63 0.63 2.30
CA GLY A 16 1.34 1.20 1.90
C GLY A 16 0.67 2.06 2.97
N LEU A 17 0.83 1.72 4.26
CA LEU A 17 0.27 2.53 5.36
C LEU A 17 1.02 3.85 5.53
N GLU A 18 2.32 3.82 5.39
CA GLU A 18 3.17 5.00 5.48
C GLU A 18 2.91 5.93 4.28
N THR A 19 2.84 5.37 3.07
CA THR A 19 2.41 6.11 1.87
C THR A 19 1.04 6.74 2.07
N TYR A 20 0.07 5.99 2.59
CA TYR A 20 -1.24 6.53 2.93
C TYR A 20 -1.17 7.74 3.86
N CYS A 21 -0.40 7.68 4.96
CA CYS A 21 -0.29 8.81 5.90
C CYS A 21 0.21 10.09 5.21
N TRP A 22 1.19 9.96 4.33
CA TRP A 22 1.78 11.10 3.62
C TRP A 22 0.87 11.64 2.52
N GLU A 23 0.35 10.77 1.67
CA GLU A 23 -0.43 11.19 0.50
C GLU A 23 -1.84 11.68 0.90
N ALA A 24 -2.53 10.96 1.80
CA ALA A 24 -3.81 11.43 2.34
C ALA A 24 -3.62 12.71 3.17
N GLY A 25 -2.52 12.80 3.92
CA GLY A 25 -2.15 14.00 4.67
C GLY A 25 -1.92 15.21 3.75
N ARG A 26 -1.15 15.03 2.68
CA ARG A 26 -0.92 16.07 1.65
C ARG A 26 -2.23 16.49 0.98
N ALA A 27 -3.09 15.53 0.62
CA ALA A 27 -4.37 15.84 -0.01
C ALA A 27 -5.30 16.63 0.92
N LEU A 28 -5.32 16.32 2.22
CA LEU A 28 -6.05 17.11 3.22
C LEU A 28 -5.43 18.50 3.41
N ALA A 29 -4.10 18.64 3.43
CA ALA A 29 -3.42 19.93 3.53
C ALA A 29 -3.77 20.84 2.34
N ARG A 30 -3.79 20.29 1.11
CA ARG A 30 -4.22 21.01 -0.10
C ARG A 30 -5.69 21.46 -0.08
N ARG A 31 -6.51 20.87 0.79
CA ARG A 31 -7.90 21.27 1.07
C ARG A 31 -8.03 22.30 2.19
N GLY A 32 -6.90 22.82 2.68
CA GLY A 32 -6.87 23.88 3.70
C GLY A 32 -6.86 23.38 5.16
N HIS A 33 -6.56 22.10 5.40
CA HIS A 33 -6.39 21.59 6.76
C HIS A 33 -4.93 21.74 7.24
N GLU A 34 -4.74 21.98 8.54
CA GLU A 34 -3.42 21.89 9.17
C GLU A 34 -3.15 20.41 9.49
N VAL A 35 -2.25 19.78 8.73
CA VAL A 35 -1.97 18.35 8.89
C VAL A 35 -0.63 18.13 9.55
N THR A 36 -0.62 17.29 10.58
CA THR A 36 0.59 16.87 11.29
C THR A 36 0.70 15.35 11.29
N ILE A 37 1.85 14.82 10.88
CA ILE A 37 2.22 13.43 11.12
C ILE A 37 3.04 13.37 12.41
N VAL A 38 2.55 12.62 13.39
CA VAL A 38 3.25 12.32 14.65
C VAL A 38 3.91 10.95 14.49
N ALA A 39 5.24 10.94 14.43
CA ALA A 39 6.04 9.75 14.10
C ALA A 39 7.25 9.57 15.01
N GLY A 40 7.90 8.41 14.91
CA GLY A 40 9.17 8.13 15.57
C GLY A 40 10.29 9.02 15.04
N ASN A 41 11.30 9.28 15.86
CA ASN A 41 12.41 10.20 15.57
C ASN A 41 13.44 9.65 14.58
N ARG A 42 12.96 9.00 13.51
CA ARG A 42 13.75 8.49 12.40
C ARG A 42 13.15 8.97 11.07
N GLY A 43 14.01 9.25 10.09
CA GLY A 43 13.59 9.71 8.77
C GLY A 43 13.24 11.21 8.70
N LYS A 44 12.64 11.60 7.58
CA LYS A 44 12.36 13.00 7.22
C LYS A 44 10.93 13.15 6.71
N ALA A 45 10.45 14.39 6.65
CA ALA A 45 9.21 14.74 5.96
C ALA A 45 9.32 14.41 4.45
N ARG A 46 8.21 13.99 3.85
CA ARG A 46 8.12 13.70 2.42
C ARG A 46 7.53 14.86 1.62
N HIS A 47 6.70 15.66 2.27
CA HIS A 47 5.99 16.79 1.65
C HIS A 47 6.04 18.00 2.59
N ASP A 48 6.33 19.17 2.05
CA ASP A 48 6.45 20.42 2.81
C ASP A 48 5.09 20.89 3.37
N GLU A 49 3.99 20.49 2.71
CA GLU A 49 2.63 20.84 3.12
C GLU A 49 2.19 20.11 4.41
N VAL A 50 2.92 19.07 4.83
CA VAL A 50 2.59 18.22 5.99
C VAL A 50 3.65 18.36 7.06
N LYS A 51 3.25 18.84 8.23
CA LYS A 51 4.14 18.98 9.39
C LYS A 51 4.53 17.60 9.94
N LEU A 52 5.83 17.39 10.16
CA LEU A 52 6.34 16.21 10.83
C LEU A 52 6.76 16.54 12.27
N MET A 53 6.12 15.89 13.24
CA MET A 53 6.48 15.93 14.66
C MET A 53 7.06 14.57 15.06
N GLN A 54 8.27 14.56 15.56
CA GLN A 54 8.99 13.33 15.88
C GLN A 54 9.24 13.17 17.38
N PHE A 55 9.07 11.95 17.85
CA PHE A 55 9.28 11.60 19.25
C PHE A 55 10.17 10.36 19.40
N PRO A 56 10.96 10.26 20.48
CA PRO A 56 11.78 9.10 20.77
C PRO A 56 10.91 7.83 20.92
N PHE A 57 11.47 6.72 20.50
CA PHE A 57 10.87 5.40 20.69
C PHE A 57 11.96 4.32 20.63
N ARG A 58 11.64 3.13 21.11
CA ARG A 58 12.48 1.95 21.01
C ARG A 58 11.90 1.03 19.94
N VAL A 59 12.71 0.68 18.93
CA VAL A 59 12.27 -0.13 17.79
C VAL A 59 11.91 -1.57 18.19
N GLU A 60 11.08 -2.20 17.38
CA GLU A 60 10.55 -3.54 17.66
C GLU A 60 11.68 -4.58 17.86
N GLN A 61 12.80 -4.47 17.14
CA GLN A 61 13.95 -5.39 17.25
C GLN A 61 14.71 -5.32 18.57
N ASP A 62 14.62 -4.19 19.27
CA ASP A 62 15.32 -3.97 20.56
C ASP A 62 14.57 -4.61 21.76
N TRP A 63 13.37 -5.17 21.52
CA TRP A 63 12.57 -5.82 22.55
C TRP A 63 12.78 -7.34 22.55
N PRO A 64 12.65 -8.01 23.71
CA PRO A 64 12.74 -9.46 23.80
C PRO A 64 11.82 -10.18 22.82
N ASP A 65 12.26 -11.32 22.30
CA ASP A 65 11.50 -12.11 21.36
C ASP A 65 10.40 -12.94 22.03
N LEU A 66 9.33 -12.26 22.42
CA LEU A 66 8.09 -12.85 22.91
C LEU A 66 7.00 -12.85 21.82
N GLY A 67 7.43 -12.86 20.55
CA GLY A 67 6.59 -12.83 19.38
C GLY A 67 6.40 -11.42 18.79
N THR A 68 6.16 -11.36 17.47
CA THR A 68 6.06 -10.11 16.70
C THR A 68 4.99 -9.15 17.26
N ARG A 69 3.84 -9.68 17.71
CA ARG A 69 2.75 -8.84 18.25
C ARG A 69 3.16 -8.16 19.56
N PHE A 70 3.88 -8.86 20.43
CA PHE A 70 4.41 -8.30 21.66
C PHE A 70 5.41 -7.17 21.36
N ARG A 71 6.39 -7.41 20.48
CA ARG A 71 7.38 -6.41 20.09
C ARG A 71 6.74 -5.15 19.53
N ARG A 72 5.76 -5.29 18.63
CA ARG A 72 5.00 -4.17 18.06
C ARG A 72 4.23 -3.38 19.10
N LEU A 73 3.61 -4.05 20.07
CA LEU A 73 2.92 -3.37 21.17
C LEU A 73 3.89 -2.56 22.01
N MET A 74 5.03 -3.15 22.37
CA MET A 74 6.06 -2.48 23.18
C MET A 74 6.70 -1.29 22.47
N GLU A 75 6.97 -1.40 21.15
CA GLU A 75 7.42 -0.29 20.33
C GLU A 75 6.45 0.90 20.43
N ARG A 76 5.15 0.66 20.27
CA ARG A 76 4.13 1.70 20.31
C ARG A 76 3.89 2.27 21.69
N LEU A 77 3.98 1.46 22.73
CA LEU A 77 3.92 1.94 24.10
C LEU A 77 5.14 2.81 24.46
N SER A 78 6.34 2.45 23.97
CA SER A 78 7.53 3.28 24.13
C SER A 78 7.41 4.63 23.43
N PHE A 79 6.86 4.64 22.22
CA PHE A 79 6.55 5.86 21.47
C PHE A 79 5.51 6.73 22.20
N ALA A 80 4.44 6.11 22.70
CA ALA A 80 3.39 6.80 23.42
C ALA A 80 3.88 7.49 24.69
N ARG A 81 4.88 6.93 25.38
CA ARG A 81 5.47 7.53 26.57
C ARG A 81 5.93 8.97 26.32
N HIS A 82 6.44 9.25 25.13
CA HIS A 82 7.00 10.55 24.76
C HIS A 82 6.02 11.42 23.98
N SER A 83 5.11 10.82 23.21
CA SER A 83 4.19 11.54 22.30
C SER A 83 2.80 11.82 22.89
N LEU A 84 2.39 11.10 23.94
CA LEU A 84 1.04 11.21 24.52
C LEU A 84 0.71 12.62 25.05
N GLY A 85 1.67 13.28 25.70
CA GLY A 85 1.50 14.65 26.17
C GLY A 85 1.17 15.61 25.03
N HIS A 86 1.94 15.55 23.96
CA HIS A 86 1.69 16.33 22.76
C HIS A 86 0.34 15.99 22.11
N LEU A 87 0.00 14.71 21.99
CA LEU A 87 -1.28 14.29 21.40
C LEU A 87 -2.48 14.92 22.12
N VAL A 88 -2.41 15.05 23.44
CA VAL A 88 -3.49 15.63 24.27
C VAL A 88 -3.50 17.16 24.22
N SER A 89 -2.33 17.82 24.23
CA SER A 89 -2.22 19.28 24.37
C SER A 89 -2.19 20.07 23.06
N ALA A 90 -1.96 19.40 21.92
CA ALA A 90 -1.78 20.08 20.61
C ALA A 90 -3.07 20.67 20.03
N GLY A 91 -4.25 20.35 20.59
CA GLY A 91 -5.53 20.88 20.12
C GLY A 91 -5.93 20.34 18.75
N TYR A 92 -5.70 19.07 18.48
CA TYR A 92 -6.17 18.43 17.26
C TYR A 92 -7.69 18.29 17.26
N ASP A 93 -8.30 18.54 16.10
CA ASP A 93 -9.73 18.30 15.84
C ASP A 93 -9.98 16.81 15.52
N ALA A 94 -9.02 16.17 14.84
CA ALA A 94 -9.10 14.76 14.48
C ALA A 94 -7.75 14.05 14.65
N VAL A 95 -7.78 12.80 15.13
CA VAL A 95 -6.62 11.92 15.26
C VAL A 95 -6.90 10.62 14.50
N ILE A 96 -6.07 10.34 13.52
CA ILE A 96 -6.14 9.13 12.65
C ILE A 96 -5.05 8.16 13.09
N VAL A 97 -5.44 6.93 13.41
CA VAL A 97 -4.52 5.81 13.69
C VAL A 97 -4.72 4.70 12.66
N ASN A 98 -3.67 3.95 12.40
CA ASN A 98 -3.68 2.94 11.34
C ASN A 98 -3.58 1.50 11.85
N LYS A 99 -3.31 1.29 13.12
CA LYS A 99 -3.15 -0.06 13.70
C LYS A 99 -3.90 -0.20 15.01
N PRO A 100 -4.49 -1.39 15.30
CA PRO A 100 -5.14 -1.67 16.58
C PRO A 100 -4.22 -1.49 17.78
N PHE A 101 -2.91 -1.65 17.59
CA PHE A 101 -1.88 -1.40 18.61
C PHE A 101 -1.87 0.05 19.14
N ASP A 102 -2.49 0.99 18.43
CA ASP A 102 -2.61 2.39 18.85
C ASP A 102 -3.89 2.66 19.69
N PHE A 103 -4.82 1.69 19.79
CA PHE A 103 -6.05 1.85 20.56
C PHE A 103 -5.83 2.10 22.07
N PRO A 104 -4.88 1.40 22.76
CA PRO A 104 -4.57 1.71 24.16
C PRO A 104 -4.10 3.16 24.35
N ILE A 105 -3.41 3.70 23.34
CA ILE A 105 -2.88 5.07 23.36
C ILE A 105 -4.03 6.08 23.23
N LEU A 106 -4.95 5.87 22.27
CA LEU A 106 -6.16 6.69 22.14
C LEU A 106 -7.02 6.64 23.39
N TRP A 107 -7.21 5.45 23.98
CA TRP A 107 -7.95 5.28 25.22
C TRP A 107 -7.34 6.10 26.36
N ARG A 108 -6.02 6.03 26.51
CA ARG A 108 -5.30 6.79 27.54
C ARG A 108 -5.33 8.30 27.27
N ALA A 109 -5.22 8.71 26.00
CA ALA A 109 -5.32 10.12 25.60
C ALA A 109 -6.70 10.69 25.93
N ARG A 110 -7.79 9.97 25.63
CA ARG A 110 -9.15 10.38 25.99
C ARG A 110 -9.34 10.55 27.49
N ARG A 111 -8.81 9.63 28.30
CA ARG A 111 -8.86 9.76 29.78
C ARG A 111 -8.03 10.92 30.29
N ARG A 112 -7.15 11.50 29.48
CA ARG A 112 -6.36 12.70 29.78
C ARG A 112 -6.90 13.98 29.14
N GLY A 113 -8.11 13.94 28.57
CA GLY A 113 -8.78 15.11 28.02
C GLY A 113 -8.62 15.32 26.52
N LEU A 114 -8.20 14.31 25.74
CA LEU A 114 -8.22 14.41 24.27
C LEU A 114 -9.65 14.60 23.78
N ALA A 115 -9.94 15.78 23.24
CA ALA A 115 -11.26 16.15 22.70
C ALA A 115 -11.43 15.78 21.21
N ALA A 116 -10.33 15.48 20.50
CA ALA A 116 -10.33 15.18 19.08
C ALA A 116 -11.26 14.03 18.70
N GLN A 117 -11.82 14.10 17.50
CA GLN A 117 -12.47 12.95 16.88
C GLN A 117 -11.40 11.89 16.55
N THR A 118 -11.67 10.66 16.93
CA THR A 118 -10.71 9.56 16.72
C THR A 118 -11.17 8.67 15.57
N LEU A 119 -10.27 8.42 14.63
CA LEU A 119 -10.54 7.59 13.48
C LEU A 119 -9.50 6.46 13.40
N PHE A 120 -9.98 5.24 13.28
CA PHE A 120 -9.17 4.10 12.87
C PHE A 120 -9.32 3.86 11.37
N ARG A 121 -8.21 3.97 10.64
CA ARG A 121 -8.14 3.62 9.24
C ARG A 121 -7.35 2.34 9.08
N SER A 122 -8.05 1.24 8.88
CA SER A 122 -7.45 -0.07 8.69
C SER A 122 -6.73 -0.20 7.35
N GLY A 123 -5.57 -0.83 7.39
CA GLY A 123 -4.80 -1.22 6.21
C GLY A 123 -4.42 -2.70 6.23
N GLY A 124 -5.16 -3.52 7.00
CA GLY A 124 -4.93 -4.96 7.14
C GLY A 124 -5.46 -5.51 8.46
N THR A 125 -5.14 -6.75 8.74
CA THR A 125 -5.66 -7.55 9.87
C THR A 125 -4.63 -7.77 10.99
N ASP A 126 -3.88 -6.73 11.34
CA ASP A 126 -2.90 -6.78 12.45
C ASP A 126 -3.58 -6.79 13.84
N PHE A 127 -4.49 -7.74 14.06
CA PHE A 127 -5.19 -7.89 15.34
C PHE A 127 -4.32 -8.51 16.41
N TYR A 128 -4.57 -8.16 17.69
CA TYR A 128 -3.92 -8.79 18.83
C TYR A 128 -4.91 -9.11 19.95
N LEU A 129 -4.49 -9.96 20.88
CA LEU A 129 -5.33 -10.32 22.04
C LEU A 129 -5.54 -9.08 22.93
N GLY A 130 -6.80 -8.72 23.18
CA GLY A 130 -7.17 -7.59 24.03
C GLY A 130 -7.41 -6.27 23.28
N ASP A 131 -7.19 -6.17 21.96
CA ASP A 131 -7.42 -4.96 21.18
C ASP A 131 -8.88 -4.45 21.28
N ARG A 132 -9.85 -5.37 21.42
CA ARG A 132 -11.27 -5.03 21.62
C ARG A 132 -11.53 -4.18 22.86
N MET A 133 -10.76 -4.37 23.93
CA MET A 133 -10.94 -3.62 25.19
C MET A 133 -10.78 -2.11 25.01
N PHE A 134 -9.96 -1.70 24.06
CA PHE A 134 -9.65 -0.30 23.80
C PHE A 134 -10.38 0.26 22.58
N SER A 135 -11.14 -0.57 21.86
CA SER A 135 -11.84 -0.19 20.62
C SER A 135 -12.86 0.93 20.81
N GLY A 136 -13.44 1.07 22.02
CA GLY A 136 -14.34 2.17 22.39
C GLY A 136 -13.68 3.57 22.35
N ALA A 137 -12.37 3.65 22.28
CA ALA A 137 -11.66 4.92 22.07
C ALA A 137 -11.73 5.43 20.63
N VAL A 138 -12.16 4.60 19.68
CA VAL A 138 -12.29 4.92 18.25
C VAL A 138 -13.74 5.31 17.96
N ARG A 139 -13.94 6.51 17.38
CA ARG A 139 -15.28 7.01 16.98
C ARG A 139 -15.63 6.60 15.55
N HIS A 140 -14.70 6.79 14.60
CA HIS A 140 -14.92 6.52 13.18
C HIS A 140 -14.06 5.33 12.73
N TRP A 141 -14.69 4.44 11.99
CA TRP A 141 -14.05 3.22 11.48
C TRP A 141 -14.02 3.27 9.97
N VAL A 142 -12.82 3.17 9.39
CA VAL A 142 -12.60 3.27 7.95
C VAL A 142 -11.69 2.14 7.50
N SER A 143 -11.99 1.60 6.32
CA SER A 143 -11.14 0.61 5.64
C SER A 143 -10.86 1.02 4.20
N ALA A 144 -9.77 0.48 3.66
CA ALA A 144 -9.37 0.71 2.27
C ALA A 144 -10.19 -0.10 1.25
N SER A 145 -10.88 -1.14 1.70
CA SER A 145 -11.69 -2.04 0.85
C SER A 145 -12.89 -2.58 1.61
N ARG A 146 -13.90 -3.04 0.88
CA ARG A 146 -15.05 -3.77 1.44
C ARG A 146 -14.60 -5.08 2.06
N TYR A 147 -13.63 -5.75 1.42
CA TYR A 147 -13.05 -6.98 1.95
C TYR A 147 -12.49 -6.78 3.36
N ASN A 148 -11.60 -5.82 3.54
CA ASN A 148 -11.02 -5.54 4.85
C ASN A 148 -12.05 -4.90 5.82
N ALA A 149 -13.05 -4.17 5.33
CA ALA A 149 -14.13 -3.63 6.16
C ALA A 149 -14.89 -4.76 6.87
N ARG A 150 -15.27 -5.83 6.15
CA ARG A 150 -15.96 -7.00 6.75
C ARG A 150 -15.15 -7.63 7.86
N GLN A 151 -13.84 -7.81 7.68
CA GLN A 151 -12.95 -8.36 8.73
C GLN A 151 -12.92 -7.48 9.98
N ILE A 152 -12.97 -6.16 9.82
CA ILE A 152 -13.01 -5.19 10.93
C ILE A 152 -14.40 -5.22 11.61
N GLU A 153 -15.47 -5.28 10.84
CA GLU A 153 -16.85 -5.39 11.34
C GLU A 153 -17.04 -6.66 12.16
N GLU A 154 -16.60 -7.81 11.65
CA GLU A 154 -16.62 -9.09 12.35
C GLU A 154 -15.79 -9.05 13.63
N ARG A 155 -14.63 -8.40 13.58
CA ARG A 155 -13.73 -8.30 14.74
C ARG A 155 -14.26 -7.42 15.85
N TYR A 156 -14.80 -6.24 15.52
CA TYR A 156 -15.11 -5.20 16.52
C TYR A 156 -16.61 -4.93 16.70
N GLY A 157 -17.48 -5.47 15.85
CA GLY A 157 -18.92 -5.19 15.88
C GLY A 157 -19.26 -3.72 15.61
N ARG A 158 -18.48 -3.06 14.72
CA ARG A 158 -18.62 -1.66 14.38
C ARG A 158 -18.83 -1.50 12.88
N ALA A 159 -19.77 -0.65 12.48
CA ALA A 159 -19.95 -0.30 11.07
C ALA A 159 -18.68 0.40 10.54
N VAL A 160 -18.18 -0.04 9.39
CA VAL A 160 -16.94 0.45 8.78
C VAL A 160 -17.24 1.12 7.45
N LYS A 161 -16.85 2.37 7.28
CA LYS A 161 -16.95 3.07 6.00
C LYS A 161 -15.78 2.69 5.10
N VAL A 162 -16.07 2.41 3.83
CA VAL A 162 -15.02 2.13 2.83
C VAL A 162 -14.59 3.43 2.19
N ILE A 163 -13.31 3.76 2.35
CA ILE A 163 -12.65 4.88 1.67
C ILE A 163 -11.39 4.32 1.02
N HIS A 164 -11.45 4.08 -0.28
CA HIS A 164 -10.33 3.54 -1.05
C HIS A 164 -9.11 4.46 -0.95
N ASN A 165 -7.91 3.89 -1.07
CA ASN A 165 -6.70 4.67 -1.24
C ASN A 165 -6.73 5.39 -2.59
N GLY A 166 -5.86 6.38 -2.71
CA GLY A 166 -5.70 7.12 -3.96
C GLY A 166 -4.33 6.89 -4.61
N VAL A 167 -4.18 7.53 -5.74
CA VAL A 167 -2.93 7.75 -6.45
C VAL A 167 -2.87 9.23 -6.86
N ASP A 168 -1.66 9.79 -6.93
CA ASP A 168 -1.44 11.11 -7.55
C ASP A 168 -1.34 10.90 -9.06
N THR A 169 -2.43 11.19 -9.77
CA THR A 169 -2.57 10.94 -11.21
C THR A 169 -1.79 11.92 -12.09
N GLU A 170 -1.24 12.98 -11.52
CA GLU A 170 -0.29 13.89 -12.20
C GLU A 170 1.12 13.32 -12.16
N VAL A 171 1.51 12.72 -11.03
CA VAL A 171 2.80 12.07 -10.84
C VAL A 171 2.83 10.72 -11.54
N PHE A 172 1.83 9.88 -11.27
CA PHE A 172 1.64 8.59 -11.92
C PHE A 172 0.81 8.75 -13.19
N ALA A 173 1.51 8.99 -14.27
CA ALA A 173 0.93 9.21 -15.59
C ALA A 173 1.77 8.49 -16.66
N PRO A 174 1.18 8.09 -17.78
CA PRO A 174 1.94 7.55 -18.91
C PRO A 174 3.00 8.55 -19.37
N ARG A 175 4.20 8.05 -19.62
CA ARG A 175 5.33 8.82 -20.14
C ARG A 175 5.81 8.22 -21.45
N GLY A 176 6.50 8.98 -22.24
CA GLY A 176 7.14 8.49 -23.46
C GLY A 176 8.08 7.32 -23.18
N ARG A 177 8.16 6.39 -24.13
CA ARG A 177 9.09 5.27 -24.03
C ARG A 177 10.53 5.76 -24.18
N ASP A 178 11.38 5.32 -23.26
CA ASP A 178 12.81 5.53 -23.22
C ASP A 178 13.51 4.17 -23.54
N PRO A 179 14.06 3.98 -24.76
CA PRO A 179 14.65 2.70 -25.14
C PRO A 179 15.88 2.30 -24.31
N GLU A 180 16.62 3.28 -23.77
CA GLU A 180 17.77 3.00 -22.93
C GLU A 180 17.34 2.53 -21.55
N LEU A 181 16.37 3.23 -20.96
CA LEU A 181 15.80 2.80 -19.69
C LEU A 181 15.16 1.42 -19.83
N ARG A 182 14.40 1.18 -20.91
CA ARG A 182 13.78 -0.15 -21.14
C ARG A 182 14.83 -1.26 -21.27
N ARG A 183 15.94 -1.02 -21.96
CA ARG A 183 17.08 -1.96 -22.02
C ARG A 183 17.71 -2.20 -20.65
N SER A 184 17.84 -1.16 -19.83
CA SER A 184 18.36 -1.30 -18.47
C SER A 184 17.46 -2.15 -17.56
N LEU A 185 16.16 -2.19 -17.87
CA LEU A 185 15.16 -3.06 -17.22
C LEU A 185 15.19 -4.51 -17.77
N GLY A 186 16.04 -4.79 -18.75
CA GLY A 186 16.24 -6.14 -19.32
C GLY A 186 15.33 -6.47 -20.50
N ALA A 187 14.70 -5.46 -21.15
CA ALA A 187 13.77 -5.67 -22.25
C ALA A 187 14.16 -4.88 -23.51
N GLY A 188 14.10 -5.55 -24.66
CA GLY A 188 14.20 -4.96 -25.99
C GLY A 188 12.89 -4.35 -26.47
N PRO A 189 12.89 -3.80 -27.71
CA PRO A 189 11.70 -3.14 -28.27
C PRO A 189 10.50 -4.09 -28.46
N ASP A 190 10.76 -5.35 -28.82
CA ASP A 190 9.74 -6.36 -29.13
C ASP A 190 9.41 -7.28 -27.95
N ASP A 191 10.07 -7.09 -26.81
CA ASP A 191 9.81 -7.87 -25.61
C ASP A 191 8.52 -7.38 -24.91
N LEU A 192 7.79 -8.29 -24.27
CA LEU A 192 6.76 -7.97 -23.29
C LEU A 192 7.44 -7.79 -21.94
N LEU A 193 7.48 -6.57 -21.42
CA LEU A 193 8.03 -6.27 -20.10
C LEU A 193 6.94 -6.27 -19.04
N VAL A 194 6.88 -7.34 -18.29
CA VAL A 194 6.03 -7.52 -17.11
C VAL A 194 6.70 -6.87 -15.90
N VAL A 195 5.92 -6.24 -15.02
CA VAL A 195 6.46 -5.61 -13.79
C VAL A 195 5.59 -5.90 -12.56
N SER A 196 6.25 -6.04 -11.41
CA SER A 196 5.58 -6.00 -10.09
C SER A 196 6.32 -5.06 -9.14
N VAL A 197 5.55 -4.41 -8.24
CA VAL A 197 6.08 -3.52 -7.20
C VAL A 197 5.56 -3.99 -5.85
N SER A 198 6.43 -4.66 -5.06
CA SER A 198 6.03 -5.16 -3.73
C SER A 198 7.23 -5.47 -2.86
N ARG A 199 7.01 -5.61 -1.54
CA ARG A 199 8.01 -6.24 -0.67
C ARG A 199 8.19 -7.70 -1.08
N LEU A 200 9.43 -8.20 -1.10
CA LEU A 200 9.73 -9.59 -1.45
C LEU A 200 9.56 -10.51 -0.23
N ILE A 201 8.31 -10.83 0.05
CA ILE A 201 7.87 -11.73 1.14
C ILE A 201 6.93 -12.78 0.56
N GLY A 202 6.90 -13.97 1.15
CA GLY A 202 6.28 -15.16 0.56
C GLY A 202 4.84 -14.97 0.07
N TRP A 203 4.00 -14.29 0.86
CA TRP A 203 2.60 -14.09 0.51
C TRP A 203 2.34 -13.09 -0.64
N LYS A 204 3.34 -12.29 -1.04
CA LYS A 204 3.24 -11.42 -2.24
C LYS A 204 3.31 -12.19 -3.55
N GLY A 205 3.71 -13.46 -3.51
CA GLY A 205 3.55 -14.39 -4.62
C GLY A 205 4.45 -14.15 -5.84
N THR A 206 5.49 -13.32 -5.75
CA THR A 206 6.45 -13.07 -6.85
C THR A 206 6.97 -14.37 -7.46
N ARG A 207 7.12 -15.45 -6.65
CA ARG A 207 7.52 -16.77 -7.08
C ARG A 207 6.63 -17.38 -8.15
N VAL A 208 5.32 -17.05 -8.16
CA VAL A 208 4.33 -17.58 -9.11
C VAL A 208 4.66 -17.11 -10.52
N VAL A 209 5.02 -15.83 -10.68
CA VAL A 209 5.39 -15.28 -12.00
C VAL A 209 6.77 -15.77 -12.44
N VAL A 210 7.73 -15.89 -11.50
CA VAL A 210 9.05 -16.47 -11.80
C VAL A 210 8.92 -17.91 -12.33
N GLU A 211 8.03 -18.70 -11.72
CA GLU A 211 7.76 -20.07 -12.15
C GLU A 211 7.03 -20.11 -13.50
N ALA A 212 6.02 -19.25 -13.69
CA ALA A 212 5.29 -19.16 -14.95
C ALA A 212 6.19 -18.81 -16.15
N LEU A 213 7.26 -18.02 -15.95
CA LEU A 213 8.19 -17.68 -17.02
C LEU A 213 8.82 -18.89 -17.74
N ALA A 214 8.95 -20.03 -17.06
CA ALA A 214 9.51 -21.22 -17.69
C ALA A 214 8.67 -21.73 -18.89
N GLY A 215 7.35 -21.57 -18.82
CA GLY A 215 6.42 -21.93 -19.89
C GLY A 215 6.15 -20.83 -20.92
N LEU A 216 6.68 -19.62 -20.72
CA LEU A 216 6.39 -18.46 -21.55
C LEU A 216 7.41 -18.25 -22.68
N PRO A 217 7.00 -17.60 -23.81
CA PRO A 217 7.91 -17.23 -24.88
C PRO A 217 9.14 -16.44 -24.40
N GLN A 218 10.28 -16.61 -25.07
CA GLN A 218 11.55 -15.98 -24.69
C GLN A 218 11.51 -14.44 -24.68
N ARG A 219 10.58 -13.83 -25.40
CA ARG A 219 10.36 -12.37 -25.42
C ARG A 219 9.65 -11.81 -24.17
N VAL A 220 9.19 -12.68 -23.26
CA VAL A 220 8.59 -12.22 -21.99
C VAL A 220 9.69 -11.97 -20.97
N ARG A 221 9.78 -10.75 -20.47
CA ARG A 221 10.73 -10.28 -19.46
C ARG A 221 10.00 -9.86 -18.21
N TYR A 222 10.63 -10.00 -17.05
CA TYR A 222 10.04 -9.66 -15.78
C TYR A 222 10.93 -8.74 -14.94
N ALA A 223 10.46 -7.52 -14.68
CA ALA A 223 11.09 -6.57 -13.77
C ALA A 223 10.45 -6.68 -12.38
N VAL A 224 11.25 -6.99 -11.37
CA VAL A 224 10.82 -7.13 -9.98
C VAL A 224 11.33 -5.92 -9.20
N ILE A 225 10.42 -5.09 -8.71
CA ILE A 225 10.73 -3.91 -7.91
C ILE A 225 10.37 -4.17 -6.46
N GLY A 226 11.37 -4.02 -5.58
CA GLY A 226 11.24 -4.18 -4.14
C GLY A 226 12.34 -5.00 -3.53
N GLU A 227 12.32 -5.07 -2.21
CA GLU A 227 13.28 -5.77 -1.37
C GLU A 227 12.55 -6.67 -0.37
N GLY A 228 13.24 -7.68 0.12
CA GLY A 228 12.71 -8.53 1.17
C GLY A 228 13.46 -9.85 1.34
N PRO A 229 13.16 -10.61 2.39
CA PRO A 229 13.88 -11.84 2.72
C PRO A 229 13.79 -12.93 1.63
N GLU A 230 12.78 -12.86 0.74
CA GLU A 230 12.60 -13.84 -0.32
C GLU A 230 13.48 -13.60 -1.55
N GLU A 231 14.23 -12.51 -1.63
CA GLU A 231 15.00 -12.18 -2.86
C GLU A 231 15.98 -13.29 -3.25
N GLN A 232 16.73 -13.83 -2.31
CA GLN A 232 17.69 -14.91 -2.61
C GLN A 232 17.00 -16.19 -3.09
N ASN A 233 15.88 -16.54 -2.47
CA ASN A 233 15.05 -17.69 -2.86
C ASN A 233 14.49 -17.51 -4.27
N LEU A 234 14.04 -16.31 -4.62
CA LEU A 234 13.51 -15.98 -5.95
C LEU A 234 14.59 -16.04 -7.03
N ARG A 235 15.80 -15.55 -6.75
CA ARG A 235 16.96 -15.67 -7.67
C ARG A 235 17.34 -17.12 -7.91
N ALA A 236 17.46 -17.92 -6.84
CA ALA A 236 17.74 -19.34 -6.95
C ALA A 236 16.62 -20.11 -7.69
N GLN A 237 15.36 -19.70 -7.52
CA GLN A 237 14.24 -20.27 -8.28
C GLN A 237 14.36 -19.94 -9.77
N ALA A 238 14.69 -18.70 -10.13
CA ALA A 238 14.87 -18.28 -11.52
C ALA A 238 16.01 -19.04 -12.20
N GLU A 239 17.10 -19.31 -11.48
CA GLU A 239 18.22 -20.13 -11.96
C GLU A 239 17.78 -21.58 -12.20
N ARG A 240 17.13 -22.22 -11.22
CA ARG A 240 16.65 -23.61 -11.37
C ARG A 240 15.63 -23.77 -12.50
N ALA A 241 14.81 -22.75 -12.74
CA ALA A 241 13.83 -22.72 -13.82
C ALA A 241 14.44 -22.35 -15.19
N GLY A 242 15.75 -22.01 -15.27
CA GLY A 242 16.42 -21.60 -16.50
C GLY A 242 15.95 -20.25 -17.05
N VAL A 243 15.40 -19.38 -16.18
CA VAL A 243 14.82 -18.07 -16.57
C VAL A 243 15.55 -16.86 -15.98
N ALA A 244 16.68 -17.06 -15.30
CA ALA A 244 17.39 -16.02 -14.59
C ALA A 244 17.71 -14.78 -15.45
N GLN A 245 18.08 -14.96 -16.72
CA GLN A 245 18.37 -13.87 -17.67
C GLN A 245 17.12 -13.10 -18.13
N ARG A 246 15.92 -13.61 -17.83
CA ARG A 246 14.64 -12.96 -18.14
C ARG A 246 14.04 -12.22 -16.94
N VAL A 247 14.64 -12.36 -15.74
CA VAL A 247 14.18 -11.70 -14.51
C VAL A 247 15.17 -10.61 -14.08
N ARG A 248 14.72 -9.37 -13.97
CA ARG A 248 15.53 -8.26 -13.49
C ARG A 248 15.05 -7.81 -12.10
N PHE A 249 15.83 -8.11 -11.07
CA PHE A 249 15.59 -7.60 -9.73
C PHE A 249 16.19 -6.20 -9.61
N LEU A 250 15.35 -5.18 -9.40
CA LEU A 250 15.76 -3.78 -9.35
C LEU A 250 16.03 -3.28 -7.92
N GLY A 251 15.76 -4.14 -6.92
CA GLY A 251 15.84 -3.72 -5.53
C GLY A 251 14.79 -2.64 -5.21
N ARG A 252 15.09 -1.85 -4.20
CA ARG A 252 14.22 -0.74 -3.79
C ARG A 252 14.38 0.45 -4.73
N VAL A 253 13.28 0.85 -5.34
CA VAL A 253 13.17 2.07 -6.14
C VAL A 253 12.50 3.16 -5.31
N PRO A 254 13.01 4.41 -5.30
CA PRO A 254 12.31 5.54 -4.68
C PRO A 254 10.92 5.73 -5.30
N HIS A 255 9.92 6.05 -4.48
CA HIS A 255 8.52 6.19 -4.94
C HIS A 255 8.36 7.22 -6.07
N ALA A 256 9.13 8.31 -6.02
CA ALA A 256 9.13 9.35 -7.05
C ALA A 256 9.64 8.86 -8.43
N ASP A 257 10.45 7.80 -8.48
CA ASP A 257 11.02 7.25 -9.70
C ASP A 257 10.14 6.13 -10.32
N LEU A 258 9.19 5.60 -9.54
CA LEU A 258 8.31 4.52 -10.01
C LEU A 258 7.54 4.87 -11.28
N PRO A 259 6.95 6.08 -11.44
CA PRO A 259 6.21 6.42 -12.66
C PRO A 259 7.05 6.36 -13.93
N ARG A 260 8.34 6.72 -13.84
CA ARG A 260 9.27 6.64 -14.96
C ARG A 260 9.52 5.19 -15.38
N ILE A 261 9.67 4.29 -14.42
CA ILE A 261 9.91 2.85 -14.68
C ILE A 261 8.62 2.18 -15.17
N LEU A 262 7.49 2.40 -14.47
CA LEU A 262 6.21 1.81 -14.84
C LEU A 262 5.82 2.17 -16.28
N SER A 263 6.07 3.40 -16.71
CA SER A 263 5.78 3.83 -18.10
C SER A 263 6.62 3.11 -19.17
N GLN A 264 7.68 2.40 -18.79
CA GLN A 264 8.46 1.56 -19.72
C GLN A 264 7.94 0.13 -19.84
N CYS A 265 7.05 -0.26 -18.93
CA CYS A 265 6.50 -1.62 -18.87
C CYS A 265 5.23 -1.75 -19.72
N ASP A 266 4.83 -3.00 -19.96
CA ASP A 266 3.68 -3.32 -20.79
C ASP A 266 2.51 -3.90 -19.98
N LEU A 267 2.83 -4.62 -18.89
CA LEU A 267 1.87 -5.33 -18.07
C LEU A 267 2.28 -5.28 -16.60
N TYR A 268 1.36 -4.92 -15.73
CA TYR A 268 1.56 -4.99 -14.29
C TYR A 268 0.98 -6.29 -13.73
N VAL A 269 1.71 -6.94 -12.81
CA VAL A 269 1.26 -8.16 -12.14
C VAL A 269 1.27 -8.00 -10.62
N GLN A 270 0.17 -8.44 -9.96
CA GLN A 270 0.02 -8.51 -8.50
C GLN A 270 -0.35 -9.94 -8.09
N PRO A 271 0.62 -10.87 -8.03
CA PRO A 271 0.36 -12.30 -7.85
C PRO A 271 0.21 -12.69 -6.37
N SER A 272 -0.34 -11.83 -5.53
CA SER A 272 -0.44 -12.04 -4.08
C SER A 272 -1.19 -13.33 -3.74
N ILE A 273 -0.55 -14.20 -2.97
CA ILE A 273 -1.15 -15.44 -2.46
C ILE A 273 -1.92 -15.16 -1.17
N GLY A 274 -1.39 -14.24 -0.36
CA GLY A 274 -2.08 -13.75 0.83
C GLY A 274 -2.98 -12.56 0.53
N GLU A 275 -3.85 -12.27 1.49
CA GLU A 275 -4.88 -11.23 1.36
C GLU A 275 -4.28 -9.82 1.26
N GLU A 276 -4.62 -9.11 0.22
CA GLU A 276 -4.32 -7.69 0.07
C GLU A 276 -5.45 -6.85 0.66
N ALA A 277 -5.10 -5.91 1.52
CA ALA A 277 -6.11 -5.00 2.04
C ALA A 277 -6.64 -4.03 0.97
N PHE A 278 -5.81 -3.69 -0.04
CA PHE A 278 -6.19 -2.84 -1.18
C PHE A 278 -5.28 -3.13 -2.39
N GLY A 279 -4.06 -2.59 -2.43
CA GLY A 279 -3.14 -2.68 -3.56
C GLY A 279 -2.82 -1.30 -4.15
N ILE A 280 -2.16 -0.42 -3.38
CA ILE A 280 -1.80 0.94 -3.85
C ILE A 280 -0.97 0.85 -5.12
N SER A 281 0.01 -0.05 -5.19
CA SER A 281 0.88 -0.22 -6.36
C SER A 281 0.13 -0.66 -7.63
N VAL A 282 -1.01 -1.35 -7.47
CA VAL A 282 -1.91 -1.69 -8.59
C VAL A 282 -2.52 -0.41 -9.17
N VAL A 283 -3.07 0.44 -8.32
CA VAL A 283 -3.67 1.71 -8.75
C VAL A 283 -2.63 2.66 -9.35
N GLU A 284 -1.40 2.66 -8.81
CA GLU A 284 -0.26 3.41 -9.36
C GLU A 284 0.10 2.94 -10.78
N ALA A 285 0.13 1.62 -11.00
CA ALA A 285 0.37 1.05 -12.32
C ALA A 285 -0.76 1.36 -13.31
N MET A 286 -2.03 1.23 -12.86
CA MET A 286 -3.19 1.62 -13.66
C MET A 286 -3.15 3.10 -14.05
N ALA A 287 -2.77 3.98 -13.13
CA ALA A 287 -2.61 5.42 -13.41
C ALA A 287 -1.51 5.69 -14.44
N CYS A 288 -0.47 4.85 -14.51
CA CYS A 288 0.54 4.89 -15.57
C CYS A 288 0.06 4.26 -16.90
N GLY A 289 -1.19 3.80 -17.00
CA GLY A 289 -1.75 3.21 -18.21
C GLY A 289 -1.39 1.74 -18.41
N LEU A 290 -1.02 1.02 -17.36
CA LEU A 290 -0.75 -0.41 -17.44
C LEU A 290 -2.01 -1.22 -17.19
N PRO A 291 -2.33 -2.21 -18.05
CA PRO A 291 -3.28 -3.25 -17.71
C PRO A 291 -2.73 -4.13 -16.58
N VAL A 292 -3.61 -4.77 -15.84
CA VAL A 292 -3.25 -5.48 -14.61
C VAL A 292 -3.67 -6.94 -14.66
N LEU A 293 -2.76 -7.85 -14.33
CA LEU A 293 -3.12 -9.18 -13.87
C LEU A 293 -2.98 -9.22 -12.35
N ALA A 294 -4.06 -9.48 -11.65
CA ALA A 294 -4.07 -9.54 -10.19
C ALA A 294 -4.66 -10.84 -9.67
N SER A 295 -4.24 -11.26 -8.49
CA SER A 295 -4.91 -12.38 -7.82
C SER A 295 -6.34 -11.99 -7.44
N ASP A 296 -7.29 -12.90 -7.64
CA ASP A 296 -8.66 -12.80 -7.14
C ASP A 296 -8.67 -13.01 -5.62
N ASN A 297 -8.17 -12.00 -4.90
CA ASN A 297 -7.93 -12.10 -3.46
C ASN A 297 -7.98 -10.73 -2.76
N GLY A 298 -8.57 -10.70 -1.58
CA GLY A 298 -8.61 -9.50 -0.74
C GLY A 298 -9.37 -8.34 -1.38
N GLY A 299 -8.77 -7.17 -1.39
CA GLY A 299 -9.32 -5.96 -1.99
C GLY A 299 -8.98 -5.78 -3.48
N LEU A 300 -8.21 -6.68 -4.11
CA LEU A 300 -7.81 -6.55 -5.52
C LEU A 300 -9.01 -6.59 -6.48
N PRO A 301 -10.05 -7.44 -6.27
CA PRO A 301 -11.27 -7.44 -7.09
C PRO A 301 -12.09 -6.14 -7.02
N GLU A 302 -11.82 -5.27 -6.07
CA GLU A 302 -12.46 -3.94 -6.01
C GLU A 302 -11.75 -2.92 -6.92
N ILE A 303 -10.52 -3.22 -7.34
CA ILE A 303 -9.69 -2.35 -8.17
C ILE A 303 -9.75 -2.78 -9.63
N VAL A 304 -9.48 -4.06 -9.89
CA VAL A 304 -9.41 -4.62 -11.24
C VAL A 304 -10.81 -5.07 -11.69
N VAL A 305 -11.22 -4.60 -12.85
CA VAL A 305 -12.48 -5.04 -13.50
C VAL A 305 -12.11 -6.04 -14.59
N GLU A 306 -12.67 -7.26 -14.44
CA GLU A 306 -12.39 -8.38 -15.34
C GLU A 306 -12.70 -8.03 -16.80
N GLY A 307 -11.71 -8.24 -17.68
CA GLY A 307 -11.82 -7.97 -19.11
C GLY A 307 -11.87 -6.49 -19.52
N GLU A 308 -11.87 -5.55 -18.54
CA GLU A 308 -11.89 -4.11 -18.84
C GLU A 308 -10.58 -3.41 -18.48
N THR A 309 -10.05 -3.66 -17.30
CA THR A 309 -8.82 -3.03 -16.82
C THR A 309 -7.69 -4.03 -16.61
N GLY A 310 -7.98 -5.29 -16.83
CA GLY A 310 -7.10 -6.43 -16.64
C GLY A 310 -7.87 -7.69 -16.30
N HIS A 311 -7.20 -8.65 -15.67
CA HIS A 311 -7.80 -9.93 -15.30
C HIS A 311 -7.52 -10.32 -13.86
N LEU A 312 -8.47 -11.05 -13.25
CA LEU A 312 -8.37 -11.62 -11.93
C LEU A 312 -8.04 -13.12 -12.04
N LEU A 313 -7.00 -13.56 -11.38
CA LEU A 313 -6.47 -14.91 -11.48
C LEU A 313 -6.48 -15.63 -10.13
N PRO A 314 -6.68 -16.96 -10.10
CA PRO A 314 -6.61 -17.71 -8.86
C PRO A 314 -5.24 -17.54 -8.18
N PRO A 315 -5.19 -17.23 -6.87
CA PRO A 315 -3.94 -17.07 -6.14
C PRO A 315 -3.07 -18.33 -6.21
N GLY A 316 -1.80 -18.16 -6.57
CA GLY A 316 -0.83 -19.26 -6.62
C GLY A 316 -0.97 -20.27 -7.76
N ALA A 317 -1.96 -20.14 -8.63
CA ALA A 317 -2.21 -21.06 -9.73
C ALA A 317 -1.27 -20.77 -10.94
N VAL A 318 -0.02 -21.23 -10.87
CA VAL A 318 1.01 -20.99 -11.90
C VAL A 318 0.52 -21.23 -13.34
N PRO A 319 -0.22 -22.31 -13.67
CA PRO A 319 -0.71 -22.50 -15.03
C PRO A 319 -1.64 -21.39 -15.51
N ALA A 320 -2.52 -20.86 -14.64
CA ALA A 320 -3.42 -19.77 -14.99
C ALA A 320 -2.64 -18.46 -15.23
N TRP A 321 -1.62 -18.18 -14.42
CA TRP A 321 -0.74 -17.02 -14.61
C TRP A 321 0.08 -17.14 -15.89
N CYS A 322 0.58 -18.34 -16.21
CA CYS A 322 1.28 -18.60 -17.47
C CYS A 322 0.36 -18.29 -18.67
N ALA A 323 -0.84 -18.88 -18.70
CA ALA A 323 -1.79 -18.68 -19.79
C ALA A 323 -2.22 -17.20 -19.95
N ALA A 324 -2.45 -16.49 -18.84
CA ALA A 324 -2.85 -15.10 -18.90
C ALA A 324 -1.72 -14.16 -19.39
N ILE A 325 -0.48 -14.40 -18.97
CA ILE A 325 0.68 -13.63 -19.46
C ILE A 325 0.95 -13.96 -20.94
N GLU A 326 0.78 -15.20 -21.36
CA GLU A 326 0.92 -15.62 -22.77
C GLU A 326 -0.13 -14.93 -23.65
N ALA A 327 -1.39 -14.90 -23.24
CA ALA A 327 -2.46 -14.18 -23.92
C ALA A 327 -2.13 -12.68 -24.02
N ALA A 328 -1.70 -12.08 -22.92
CA ALA A 328 -1.27 -10.68 -22.89
C ALA A 328 -0.07 -10.39 -23.83
N ALA A 329 0.77 -11.39 -24.09
CA ALA A 329 1.86 -11.25 -25.06
C ALA A 329 1.40 -11.32 -26.53
N ALA A 330 0.20 -11.83 -26.79
CA ALA A 330 -0.36 -11.99 -28.14
C ALA A 330 -1.29 -10.85 -28.56
N GLU A 331 -1.80 -10.05 -27.61
CA GLU A 331 -2.84 -9.04 -27.84
C GLU A 331 -2.34 -7.61 -27.60
N PRO A 332 -2.94 -6.60 -28.25
CA PRO A 332 -2.60 -5.21 -27.97
C PRO A 332 -3.17 -4.77 -26.61
N LEU A 333 -2.30 -4.56 -25.63
CA LEU A 333 -2.64 -4.21 -24.25
C LEU A 333 -3.13 -2.77 -24.04
N ARG A 334 -2.96 -1.91 -25.06
CA ARG A 334 -3.20 -0.47 -24.93
C ARG A 334 -4.64 -0.14 -24.51
N ALA A 335 -5.63 -0.77 -25.12
CA ALA A 335 -7.03 -0.50 -24.82
C ALA A 335 -7.40 -0.83 -23.35
N LEU A 336 -6.86 -1.93 -22.82
CA LEU A 336 -7.00 -2.29 -21.40
C LEU A 336 -6.30 -1.28 -20.49
N GLY A 337 -5.10 -0.86 -20.87
CA GLY A 337 -4.31 0.13 -20.14
C GLY A 337 -4.99 1.52 -20.10
N ASP A 338 -5.57 1.97 -21.22
CA ASP A 338 -6.31 3.23 -21.28
C ASP A 338 -7.55 3.20 -20.36
N LYS A 339 -8.31 2.09 -20.34
CA LYS A 339 -9.42 1.88 -19.40
C LYS A 339 -8.95 1.80 -17.95
N ALA A 340 -7.84 1.11 -17.68
CA ALA A 340 -7.24 1.04 -16.35
C ALA A 340 -6.90 2.43 -15.82
N ARG A 341 -6.26 3.27 -16.64
CA ARG A 341 -5.98 4.66 -16.29
C ARG A 341 -7.25 5.47 -16.06
N ALA A 342 -8.23 5.38 -16.97
CA ALA A 342 -9.48 6.11 -16.82
C ALA A 342 -10.16 5.78 -15.47
N ARG A 343 -10.19 4.50 -15.09
CA ARG A 343 -10.73 4.07 -13.81
C ARG A 343 -9.91 4.61 -12.63
N ALA A 344 -8.57 4.52 -12.69
CA ALA A 344 -7.71 5.04 -11.63
C ALA A 344 -7.94 6.55 -11.41
N CYS A 345 -8.04 7.33 -12.48
CA CYS A 345 -8.30 8.76 -12.42
C CYS A 345 -9.71 9.11 -11.90
N ALA A 346 -10.71 8.29 -12.21
CA ALA A 346 -12.09 8.54 -11.81
C ALA A 346 -12.37 8.15 -10.35
N GLU A 347 -11.84 7.01 -9.89
CA GLU A 347 -12.28 6.39 -8.64
C GLU A 347 -11.23 6.41 -7.54
N PHE A 348 -9.93 6.42 -7.88
CA PHE A 348 -8.84 6.21 -6.93
C PHE A 348 -7.89 7.40 -6.86
N THR A 349 -8.40 8.59 -6.51
CA THR A 349 -7.55 9.76 -6.30
C THR A 349 -7.40 10.12 -4.84
N TRP A 350 -6.25 10.65 -4.44
CA TRP A 350 -6.05 11.17 -3.08
C TRP A 350 -7.00 12.34 -2.77
N ALA A 351 -7.37 13.12 -3.78
CA ALA A 351 -8.35 14.20 -3.62
C ALA A 351 -9.74 13.66 -3.22
N ALA A 352 -10.22 12.59 -3.88
CA ALA A 352 -11.47 11.92 -3.53
C ALA A 352 -11.39 11.25 -2.14
N ASN A 353 -10.25 10.64 -1.80
CA ASN A 353 -10.01 10.08 -0.46
C ASN A 353 -10.12 11.15 0.62
N ALA A 354 -9.42 12.28 0.45
CA ALA A 354 -9.43 13.40 1.41
C ALA A 354 -10.83 14.00 1.57
N ALA A 355 -11.59 14.19 0.47
CA ALA A 355 -12.96 14.70 0.53
C ALA A 355 -13.90 13.78 1.34
N LYS A 356 -13.77 12.45 1.16
CA LYS A 356 -14.54 11.47 1.94
C LYS A 356 -14.14 11.45 3.42
N LEU A 357 -12.85 11.60 3.74
CA LEU A 357 -12.38 11.73 5.13
C LEU A 357 -12.91 13.01 5.79
N GLU A 358 -12.84 14.12 5.08
CA GLU A 358 -13.35 15.42 5.55
C GLU A 358 -14.84 15.34 5.87
N SER A 359 -15.64 14.74 4.98
CA SER A 359 -17.08 14.57 5.19
C SER A 359 -17.41 13.75 6.45
N LEU A 360 -16.55 12.81 6.84
CA LEU A 360 -16.72 12.05 8.08
C LEU A 360 -16.58 12.92 9.33
N PHE A 361 -15.67 13.90 9.28
CA PHE A 361 -15.40 14.77 10.41
C PHE A 361 -16.45 15.88 10.53
N HIS A 362 -17.07 16.30 9.42
CA HIS A 362 -18.14 17.30 9.39
C HIS A 362 -19.54 16.72 9.63
N GLY A 363 -19.79 15.48 9.25
CA GLY A 363 -21.06 14.75 9.41
C GLY A 363 -21.20 14.07 10.78
N GLY A 364 -20.69 14.71 11.83
CA GLY A 364 -20.88 14.23 13.19
C GLY A 364 -22.31 14.45 13.67
N VAL A 365 -23.15 13.45 13.58
CA VAL A 365 -24.13 12.94 14.56
C VAL A 365 -24.69 11.66 13.98
#